data_951a6bb971f7702672c28deefe3ba202
#
_entry.id   951a6bb971f7702672c28deefe3ba202
#
_cell.length_a   1.000
_cell.length_b   1.000
_cell.length_c   1.000
_cell.angle_alpha   90.00
_cell.angle_beta   90.00
_cell.angle_gamma   90.00
#
_symmetry.space_group_name_H-M   'P 1'
#
loop_
_entity.id
_entity.type
_entity.pdbx_description
1 polymer ?
#
loop_
_entity_poly.entity_id
_entity_poly.type
_entity_poly.pdbx_seq_one_letter_code
_entity_poly.pdbx_strand_id
1 'polypeptide(L)'
;SFSIIFYNILTNNNFSKKNIFYFFLFTQIITLSWITQSFYSGGFGYLFLGIILVGVLSLFIAFLHYSATILILVTFKKKLLQIFLLPLGLSIVEILKEFIFGGFPWNPSAIIYYKNIWILKSLPFFGVYGLGLVVHLIVGLIIYFLYYKKKVVIFSLSSVLVLIYAFGFFENNTERKTNNETLNILLIQPNLYESLVEFDVLRNLEIYEKLTLEALTNSPKVDLIIWPEGSLPIDLNNRDGLLSRLSSLINEDQKIIVGSSAIEENQLFNRLYIIDHQGKTIDFYDKQKLVLFGEYIPFVKPIVSKFLNLGMNYTPGTNQKILKLPKNINAVPMICFESIFNYKSINTEVCNADMVIQISNDSWFGKWYGPHQHLANSLLRSVEFQKPLIRSTPSGITSVVDYSGKIIQTI
;
A
#
# COMPACT_ATOMS: atom_id res chain seq x y z
N SER A 1 -8.28 8.85 21.35
CA SER A 1 -7.55 7.57 21.20
C SER A 1 -8.42 6.41 21.69
N PHE A 2 -8.19 5.20 21.21
CA PHE A 2 -8.93 3.99 21.61
C PHE A 2 -8.92 3.76 23.13
N SER A 3 -7.81 4.06 23.83
CA SER A 3 -7.70 3.91 25.27
C SER A 3 -8.74 4.75 26.01
N ILE A 4 -8.95 6.00 25.59
CA ILE A 4 -9.89 6.91 26.24
C ILE A 4 -11.34 6.45 26.01
N ILE A 5 -11.69 6.09 24.77
CA ILE A 5 -13.05 5.66 24.46
C ILE A 5 -13.40 4.36 25.21
N PHE A 6 -12.49 3.36 25.20
CA PHE A 6 -12.71 2.11 25.90
C PHE A 6 -12.73 2.28 27.43
N TYR A 7 -11.91 3.15 27.97
CA TYR A 7 -12.00 3.50 29.40
C TYR A 7 -13.36 4.08 29.75
N ASN A 8 -13.88 5.02 28.96
CA ASN A 8 -15.21 5.59 29.18
C ASN A 8 -16.34 4.54 29.05
N ILE A 9 -16.25 3.62 28.09
CA ILE A 9 -17.20 2.51 27.95
C ILE A 9 -17.22 1.64 29.22
N LEU A 10 -16.08 1.41 29.84
CA LEU A 10 -15.96 0.52 30.99
C LEU A 10 -16.33 1.17 32.32
N THR A 11 -16.19 2.50 32.44
CA THR A 11 -16.39 3.25 33.70
C THR A 11 -17.71 3.98 33.76
N ASN A 12 -18.24 4.42 32.62
CA ASN A 12 -19.48 5.20 32.56
C ASN A 12 -20.66 4.33 32.15
N ASN A 13 -21.50 3.94 33.11
CA ASN A 13 -22.67 3.12 32.85
C ASN A 13 -23.70 3.77 31.89
N ASN A 14 -23.67 5.10 31.75
CA ASN A 14 -24.54 5.86 30.85
C ASN A 14 -23.90 6.10 29.47
N PHE A 15 -22.75 5.49 29.20
CA PHE A 15 -22.09 5.64 27.90
C PHE A 15 -22.92 4.98 26.81
N SER A 16 -23.50 5.80 25.93
CA SER A 16 -24.41 5.33 24.88
C SER A 16 -23.68 4.47 23.84
N LYS A 17 -24.28 3.34 23.47
CA LYS A 17 -23.84 2.52 22.34
C LYS A 17 -23.71 3.33 21.05
N LYS A 18 -24.54 4.36 20.84
CA LYS A 18 -24.46 5.27 19.69
C LYS A 18 -23.12 6.02 19.65
N ASN A 19 -22.59 6.42 20.83
CA ASN A 19 -21.31 7.12 20.90
C ASN A 19 -20.15 6.24 20.44
N ILE A 20 -20.21 4.92 20.68
CA ILE A 20 -19.22 3.96 20.18
C ILE A 20 -19.24 3.92 18.65
N PHE A 21 -20.44 3.84 18.08
CA PHE A 21 -20.58 3.84 16.62
C PHE A 21 -20.09 5.14 15.99
N TYR A 22 -20.50 6.29 16.52
CA TYR A 22 -20.05 7.58 16.01
C TYR A 22 -18.56 7.78 16.14
N PHE A 23 -17.94 7.32 17.21
CA PHE A 23 -16.47 7.37 17.35
C PHE A 23 -15.77 6.62 16.20
N PHE A 24 -16.17 5.38 15.94
CA PHE A 24 -15.59 4.63 14.82
C PHE A 24 -15.92 5.29 13.47
N LEU A 25 -17.15 5.74 13.28
CA LEU A 25 -17.56 6.40 12.03
C LEU A 25 -16.72 7.64 11.74
N PHE A 26 -16.59 8.56 12.67
CA PHE A 26 -15.79 9.76 12.48
C PHE A 26 -14.31 9.44 12.29
N THR A 27 -13.77 8.43 12.99
CA THR A 27 -12.41 7.98 12.78
C THR A 27 -12.21 7.52 11.33
N GLN A 28 -13.12 6.72 10.78
CA GLN A 28 -13.01 6.24 9.39
C GLN A 28 -13.21 7.38 8.38
N ILE A 29 -14.19 8.25 8.57
CA ILE A 29 -14.40 9.41 7.68
C ILE A 29 -13.13 10.26 7.59
N ILE A 30 -12.53 10.61 8.73
CA ILE A 30 -11.30 11.41 8.74
C ILE A 30 -10.16 10.65 8.04
N THR A 31 -9.97 9.38 8.35
CA THR A 31 -8.86 8.58 7.83
C THR A 31 -8.95 8.33 6.33
N LEU A 32 -10.17 8.21 5.77
CA LEU A 32 -10.44 7.84 4.39
C LEU A 32 -10.89 9.01 3.51
N SER A 33 -11.06 10.22 4.06
CA SER A 33 -11.58 11.38 3.30
C SER A 33 -10.73 11.75 2.07
N TRP A 34 -9.43 11.42 2.06
CA TRP A 34 -8.56 11.64 0.90
C TRP A 34 -9.03 10.89 -0.35
N ILE A 35 -9.74 9.75 -0.21
CA ILE A 35 -10.26 8.96 -1.34
C ILE A 35 -11.23 9.80 -2.19
N THR A 36 -11.88 10.84 -1.62
CA THR A 36 -12.72 11.74 -2.39
C THR A 36 -11.96 12.46 -3.51
N GLN A 37 -10.64 12.64 -3.34
CA GLN A 37 -9.78 13.27 -4.36
C GLN A 37 -9.72 12.46 -5.65
N SER A 38 -9.80 11.13 -5.56
CA SER A 38 -9.84 10.24 -6.74
C SER A 38 -11.03 10.54 -7.66
N PHE A 39 -12.04 11.18 -7.15
CA PHE A 39 -13.26 11.54 -7.91
C PHE A 39 -13.29 13.01 -8.36
N TYR A 40 -12.42 13.85 -7.80
CA TYR A 40 -12.41 15.29 -8.10
C TYR A 40 -12.06 15.60 -9.56
N SER A 41 -11.16 14.81 -10.17
CA SER A 41 -10.75 14.96 -11.58
C SER A 41 -11.90 14.81 -12.59
N GLY A 42 -12.98 14.12 -12.22
CA GLY A 42 -14.19 13.95 -13.05
C GLY A 42 -15.20 15.10 -12.97
N GLY A 43 -14.93 16.16 -12.17
CA GLY A 43 -15.82 17.28 -11.97
C GLY A 43 -16.73 17.14 -10.74
N PHE A 44 -17.59 18.16 -10.52
CA PHE A 44 -18.38 18.28 -9.28
C PHE A 44 -19.32 17.11 -9.00
N GLY A 45 -19.96 16.55 -10.04
CA GLY A 45 -20.84 15.38 -9.89
C GLY A 45 -20.13 14.14 -9.40
N TYR A 46 -18.92 13.89 -9.90
CA TYR A 46 -18.07 12.77 -9.45
C TYR A 46 -17.54 12.97 -8.03
N LEU A 47 -17.21 14.20 -7.65
CA LEU A 47 -16.85 14.51 -6.25
C LEU A 47 -17.98 14.15 -5.28
N PHE A 48 -19.23 14.48 -5.62
CA PHE A 48 -20.39 14.14 -4.80
C PHE A 48 -20.55 12.62 -4.67
N LEU A 49 -20.38 11.88 -5.78
CA LEU A 49 -20.33 10.42 -5.75
C LEU A 49 -19.21 9.90 -4.85
N GLY A 50 -18.01 10.48 -4.95
CA GLY A 50 -16.88 10.15 -4.07
C GLY A 50 -17.19 10.31 -2.59
N ILE A 51 -17.86 11.40 -2.21
CA ILE A 51 -18.29 11.64 -0.82
C ILE A 51 -19.26 10.55 -0.36
N ILE A 52 -20.22 10.16 -1.21
CA ILE A 52 -21.18 9.09 -0.88
C ILE A 52 -20.44 7.76 -0.71
N LEU A 53 -19.56 7.38 -1.64
CA LEU A 53 -18.84 6.10 -1.60
C LEU A 53 -17.91 6.01 -0.40
N VAL A 54 -17.18 7.09 -0.09
CA VAL A 54 -16.33 7.17 1.13
C VAL A 54 -17.20 7.10 2.39
N GLY A 55 -18.37 7.72 2.39
CA GLY A 55 -19.35 7.62 3.46
C GLY A 55 -19.79 6.18 3.69
N VAL A 56 -20.18 5.48 2.62
CA VAL A 56 -20.60 4.06 2.67
C VAL A 56 -19.46 3.17 3.16
N LEU A 57 -18.24 3.33 2.64
CA LEU A 57 -17.07 2.58 3.08
C LEU A 57 -16.75 2.83 4.57
N SER A 58 -16.82 4.10 4.99
CA SER A 58 -16.60 4.49 6.39
C SER A 58 -17.66 3.90 7.32
N LEU A 59 -18.93 3.92 6.90
CA LEU A 59 -20.04 3.28 7.62
C LEU A 59 -19.83 1.77 7.76
N PHE A 60 -19.43 1.10 6.70
CA PHE A 60 -19.17 -0.33 6.70
C PHE A 60 -18.05 -0.72 7.66
N ILE A 61 -16.88 -0.05 7.56
CA ILE A 61 -15.75 -0.34 8.45
C ILE A 61 -16.08 0.04 9.91
N ALA A 62 -16.78 1.15 10.14
CA ALA A 62 -17.24 1.53 11.47
C ALA A 62 -18.19 0.50 12.07
N PHE A 63 -19.08 -0.06 11.25
CA PHE A 63 -20.01 -1.12 11.66
C PHE A 63 -19.27 -2.39 12.08
N LEU A 64 -18.20 -2.79 11.38
CA LEU A 64 -17.38 -3.95 11.79
C LEU A 64 -16.75 -3.72 13.17
N HIS A 65 -16.13 -2.55 13.41
CA HIS A 65 -15.53 -2.20 14.70
C HIS A 65 -16.58 -2.12 15.81
N TYR A 66 -17.73 -1.50 15.52
CA TYR A 66 -18.86 -1.41 16.45
C TYR A 66 -19.38 -2.78 16.81
N SER A 67 -19.61 -3.65 15.82
CA SER A 67 -20.15 -5.00 16.03
C SER A 67 -19.21 -5.86 16.89
N ALA A 68 -17.90 -5.83 16.60
CA ALA A 68 -16.90 -6.51 17.41
C ALA A 68 -16.90 -6.00 18.87
N THR A 69 -16.96 -4.67 19.04
CA THR A 69 -17.02 -4.05 20.36
C THR A 69 -18.27 -4.45 21.13
N ILE A 70 -19.45 -4.38 20.51
CA ILE A 70 -20.73 -4.74 21.16
C ILE A 70 -20.78 -6.22 21.50
N LEU A 71 -20.32 -7.08 20.59
CA LEU A 71 -20.26 -8.53 20.82
C LEU A 71 -19.45 -8.85 22.09
N ILE A 72 -18.27 -8.23 22.24
CA ILE A 72 -17.42 -8.43 23.42
C ILE A 72 -18.12 -7.93 24.68
N LEU A 73 -18.75 -6.76 24.66
CA LEU A 73 -19.44 -6.18 25.82
C LEU A 73 -20.66 -7.01 26.26
N VAL A 74 -21.37 -7.62 25.32
CA VAL A 74 -22.57 -8.44 25.62
C VAL A 74 -22.15 -9.81 26.11
N THR A 75 -21.14 -10.44 25.50
CA THR A 75 -20.72 -11.81 25.83
C THR A 75 -19.94 -11.88 27.15
N PHE A 76 -19.01 -10.97 27.37
CA PHE A 76 -18.11 -11.02 28.52
C PHE A 76 -18.53 -10.00 29.58
N LYS A 77 -18.95 -10.46 30.76
CA LYS A 77 -19.41 -9.58 31.86
C LYS A 77 -18.28 -9.14 32.79
N LYS A 78 -17.18 -9.91 32.86
CA LYS A 78 -16.02 -9.56 33.71
C LYS A 78 -15.23 -8.40 33.09
N LYS A 79 -15.11 -7.29 33.82
CA LYS A 79 -14.40 -6.08 33.36
C LYS A 79 -12.96 -6.38 32.92
N LEU A 80 -12.27 -7.26 33.65
CA LEU A 80 -10.90 -7.67 33.28
C LEU A 80 -10.85 -8.27 31.88
N LEU A 81 -11.80 -9.14 31.51
CA LEU A 81 -11.86 -9.72 30.16
C LEU A 81 -12.17 -8.65 29.12
N GLN A 82 -13.12 -7.74 29.39
CA GLN A 82 -13.45 -6.65 28.48
C GLN A 82 -12.23 -5.75 28.20
N ILE A 83 -11.42 -5.44 29.21
CA ILE A 83 -10.22 -4.58 29.07
C ILE A 83 -9.25 -5.13 28.01
N PHE A 84 -9.06 -6.44 27.95
CA PHE A 84 -8.12 -7.04 26.99
C PHE A 84 -8.82 -7.47 25.69
N LEU A 85 -10.06 -7.93 25.75
CA LEU A 85 -10.77 -8.38 24.55
C LEU A 85 -11.22 -7.23 23.64
N LEU A 86 -11.53 -6.03 24.17
CA LEU A 86 -11.90 -4.88 23.35
C LEU A 86 -10.76 -4.47 22.38
N PRO A 87 -9.51 -4.31 22.83
CA PRO A 87 -8.41 -4.09 21.91
C PRO A 87 -8.17 -5.25 20.95
N LEU A 88 -8.29 -6.51 21.40
CA LEU A 88 -8.16 -7.68 20.52
C LEU A 88 -9.22 -7.70 19.42
N GLY A 89 -10.43 -7.25 19.70
CA GLY A 89 -11.48 -7.09 18.69
C GLY A 89 -11.08 -6.18 17.55
N LEU A 90 -10.28 -5.14 17.81
CA LEU A 90 -9.72 -4.27 16.76
C LEU A 90 -8.77 -5.04 15.84
N SER A 91 -7.88 -5.87 16.41
CA SER A 91 -6.97 -6.71 15.62
C SER A 91 -7.72 -7.68 14.71
N ILE A 92 -8.80 -8.28 15.19
CA ILE A 92 -9.64 -9.17 14.39
C ILE A 92 -10.27 -8.40 13.22
N VAL A 93 -10.77 -7.19 13.46
CA VAL A 93 -11.33 -6.36 12.38
C VAL A 93 -10.27 -5.97 11.36
N GLU A 94 -9.02 -5.67 11.79
CA GLU A 94 -7.91 -5.38 10.87
C GLU A 94 -7.62 -6.56 9.93
N ILE A 95 -7.58 -7.77 10.46
CA ILE A 95 -7.40 -8.98 9.66
C ILE A 95 -8.59 -9.19 8.72
N LEU A 96 -9.82 -9.06 9.21
CA LEU A 96 -11.02 -9.22 8.40
C LEU A 96 -11.09 -8.26 7.22
N LYS A 97 -10.60 -7.01 7.37
CA LYS A 97 -10.53 -6.03 6.27
C LYS A 97 -9.72 -6.53 5.07
N GLU A 98 -8.77 -7.45 5.25
CA GLU A 98 -7.98 -8.00 4.14
C GLU A 98 -8.79 -8.95 3.23
N PHE A 99 -9.84 -9.57 3.78
CA PHE A 99 -10.58 -10.63 3.08
C PHE A 99 -11.96 -10.22 2.59
N ILE A 100 -12.57 -9.20 3.20
CA ILE A 100 -13.95 -8.81 2.90
C ILE A 100 -13.98 -7.95 1.64
N PHE A 101 -14.84 -8.28 0.67
CA PHE A 101 -15.04 -7.55 -0.60
C PHE A 101 -13.75 -7.29 -1.41
N GLY A 102 -12.89 -8.28 -1.51
CA GLY A 102 -11.61 -8.16 -2.22
C GLY A 102 -10.48 -7.56 -1.39
N GLY A 103 -10.79 -7.09 -0.19
CA GLY A 103 -9.85 -6.58 0.78
C GLY A 103 -9.60 -5.07 0.71
N PHE A 104 -9.59 -4.44 1.90
CA PHE A 104 -9.16 -3.05 2.07
C PHE A 104 -8.42 -2.89 3.42
N PRO A 105 -7.22 -3.52 3.59
CA PRO A 105 -6.44 -3.44 4.82
C PRO A 105 -5.67 -2.12 4.95
N TRP A 106 -6.27 -1.00 4.54
CA TRP A 106 -5.68 0.32 4.61
C TRP A 106 -5.45 0.75 6.05
N ASN A 107 -4.28 1.35 6.32
CA ASN A 107 -3.87 1.83 7.64
C ASN A 107 -4.00 0.80 8.77
N PRO A 108 -3.23 -0.30 8.76
CA PRO A 108 -3.13 -1.20 9.90
C PRO A 108 -2.55 -0.45 11.10
N SER A 109 -2.89 -0.86 12.32
CA SER A 109 -2.45 -0.16 13.55
C SER A 109 -0.93 -0.09 13.69
N ALA A 110 -0.18 -1.02 13.09
CA ALA A 110 1.27 -0.99 13.02
C ALA A 110 1.83 0.29 12.34
N ILE A 111 1.03 0.92 11.47
CA ILE A 111 1.47 2.11 10.71
C ILE A 111 1.82 3.31 11.60
N ILE A 112 1.32 3.36 12.84
CA ILE A 112 1.67 4.43 13.79
C ILE A 112 3.17 4.52 14.07
N TYR A 113 3.90 3.43 13.83
CA TYR A 113 5.34 3.33 14.04
C TYR A 113 6.16 3.52 12.77
N TYR A 114 5.58 3.91 11.63
CA TYR A 114 6.28 3.96 10.34
C TYR A 114 7.52 4.86 10.32
N LYS A 115 7.65 5.82 11.27
CA LYS A 115 8.84 6.65 11.47
C LYS A 115 9.80 6.11 12.54
N ASN A 116 9.43 5.05 13.26
CA ASN A 116 10.26 4.49 14.32
C ASN A 116 10.96 3.21 13.85
N ILE A 117 12.13 3.37 13.27
CA ILE A 117 12.92 2.28 12.68
C ILE A 117 13.16 1.14 13.69
N TRP A 118 13.39 1.46 14.97
CA TRP A 118 13.65 0.45 15.99
C TRP A 118 12.45 -0.48 16.22
N ILE A 119 11.25 0.07 16.25
CA ILE A 119 10.03 -0.72 16.38
C ILE A 119 9.74 -1.47 15.07
N LEU A 120 9.92 -0.80 13.92
CA LEU A 120 9.69 -1.42 12.62
C LEU A 120 10.56 -2.66 12.38
N LYS A 121 11.79 -2.69 12.87
CA LYS A 121 12.67 -3.88 12.77
C LYS A 121 12.11 -5.14 13.43
N SER A 122 11.05 -5.03 14.21
CA SER A 122 10.31 -6.19 14.73
C SER A 122 9.32 -6.80 13.74
N LEU A 123 9.00 -6.11 12.62
CA LEU A 123 8.04 -6.57 11.62
C LEU A 123 8.37 -7.93 10.99
N PRO A 124 9.63 -8.26 10.68
CA PRO A 124 9.95 -9.58 10.12
C PRO A 124 9.53 -10.76 11.01
N PHE A 125 9.47 -10.54 12.33
CA PHE A 125 9.05 -11.55 13.32
C PHE A 125 7.54 -11.60 13.53
N PHE A 126 6.92 -10.42 13.68
CA PHE A 126 5.51 -10.31 14.07
C PHE A 126 4.58 -10.16 12.87
N GLY A 127 5.11 -9.67 11.75
CA GLY A 127 4.30 -9.18 10.64
C GLY A 127 3.51 -7.92 11.02
N VAL A 128 2.83 -7.33 10.06
CA VAL A 128 2.05 -6.10 10.27
C VAL A 128 0.91 -6.31 11.27
N TYR A 129 0.20 -7.43 11.18
CA TYR A 129 -0.89 -7.73 12.11
C TYR A 129 -0.43 -8.10 13.52
N GLY A 130 0.70 -8.80 13.63
CA GLY A 130 1.30 -9.08 14.95
C GLY A 130 1.78 -7.82 15.66
N LEU A 131 2.42 -6.89 14.93
CA LEU A 131 2.79 -5.59 15.50
C LEU A 131 1.54 -4.76 15.84
N GLY A 132 0.49 -4.80 15.00
CA GLY A 132 -0.82 -4.22 15.30
C GLY A 132 -1.44 -4.77 16.58
N LEU A 133 -1.36 -6.09 16.78
CA LEU A 133 -1.80 -6.74 18.03
C LEU A 133 -1.05 -6.21 19.25
N VAL A 134 0.28 -6.01 19.13
CA VAL A 134 1.08 -5.41 20.23
C VAL A 134 0.57 -4.00 20.55
N VAL A 135 0.27 -3.17 19.54
CA VAL A 135 -0.35 -1.85 19.73
C VAL A 135 -1.64 -1.97 20.54
N HIS A 136 -2.51 -2.91 20.17
CA HIS A 136 -3.79 -3.12 20.84
C HIS A 136 -3.63 -3.68 22.27
N LEU A 137 -2.65 -4.53 22.52
CA LEU A 137 -2.31 -4.97 23.87
C LEU A 137 -1.83 -3.82 24.75
N ILE A 138 -1.00 -2.91 24.22
CA ILE A 138 -0.59 -1.68 24.92
C ILE A 138 -1.82 -0.84 25.29
N VAL A 139 -2.80 -0.69 24.35
CA VAL A 139 -4.06 -0.03 24.66
C VAL A 139 -4.79 -0.70 25.82
N GLY A 140 -4.87 -2.04 25.83
CA GLY A 140 -5.47 -2.81 26.93
C GLY A 140 -4.76 -2.58 28.27
N LEU A 141 -3.44 -2.58 28.28
CA LEU A 141 -2.64 -2.30 29.47
C LEU A 141 -2.84 -0.87 30.00
N ILE A 142 -2.93 0.12 29.12
CA ILE A 142 -3.24 1.50 29.49
C ILE A 142 -4.62 1.58 30.14
N ILE A 143 -5.64 0.94 29.56
CA ILE A 143 -6.99 0.90 30.12
C ILE A 143 -6.98 0.20 31.49
N TYR A 144 -6.27 -0.91 31.63
CA TYR A 144 -6.13 -1.62 32.89
C TYR A 144 -5.50 -0.72 33.98
N PHE A 145 -4.45 0.00 33.64
CA PHE A 145 -3.82 0.97 34.55
C PHE A 145 -4.82 2.07 34.97
N LEU A 146 -5.51 2.67 34.01
CA LEU A 146 -6.49 3.73 34.30
C LEU A 146 -7.64 3.23 35.19
N TYR A 147 -8.06 1.98 34.99
CA TYR A 147 -9.19 1.39 35.73
C TYR A 147 -8.80 0.94 37.14
N TYR A 148 -7.72 0.16 37.29
CA TYR A 148 -7.31 -0.46 38.54
C TYR A 148 -6.22 0.30 39.30
N LYS A 149 -5.57 1.30 38.69
CA LYS A 149 -4.47 2.11 39.25
C LYS A 149 -3.27 1.28 39.76
N LYS A 150 -3.06 0.07 39.24
CA LYS A 150 -1.99 -0.83 39.66
C LYS A 150 -0.67 -0.51 38.97
N LYS A 151 0.35 -0.12 39.70
CA LYS A 151 1.69 0.26 39.19
C LYS A 151 2.40 -0.89 38.45
N VAL A 152 2.07 -2.17 38.72
CA VAL A 152 2.64 -3.33 38.03
C VAL A 152 2.47 -3.24 36.51
N VAL A 153 1.44 -2.54 36.05
CA VAL A 153 1.19 -2.34 34.62
C VAL A 153 2.25 -1.46 33.95
N ILE A 154 2.78 -0.49 34.66
CA ILE A 154 3.88 0.35 34.16
C ILE A 154 5.09 -0.53 33.86
N PHE A 155 5.39 -1.47 34.76
CA PHE A 155 6.46 -2.44 34.53
C PHE A 155 6.19 -3.34 33.33
N SER A 156 4.96 -3.85 33.18
CA SER A 156 4.58 -4.67 32.01
C SER A 156 4.67 -3.90 30.70
N LEU A 157 4.21 -2.63 30.65
CA LEU A 157 4.34 -1.77 29.48
C LEU A 157 5.81 -1.53 29.12
N SER A 158 6.63 -1.21 30.12
CA SER A 158 8.07 -1.02 29.93
C SER A 158 8.74 -2.30 29.40
N SER A 159 8.37 -3.47 29.94
CA SER A 159 8.91 -4.75 29.48
C SER A 159 8.55 -5.05 28.02
N VAL A 160 7.29 -4.81 27.60
CA VAL A 160 6.86 -4.98 26.22
C VAL A 160 7.66 -4.07 25.27
N LEU A 161 7.81 -2.81 25.63
CA LEU A 161 8.59 -1.86 24.83
C LEU A 161 10.07 -2.27 24.75
N VAL A 162 10.67 -2.65 25.88
CA VAL A 162 12.08 -3.13 25.92
C VAL A 162 12.26 -4.35 25.03
N LEU A 163 11.34 -5.32 25.06
CA LEU A 163 11.40 -6.49 24.17
C LEU A 163 11.35 -6.10 22.70
N ILE A 164 10.44 -5.22 22.29
CA ILE A 164 10.32 -4.77 20.91
C ILE A 164 11.61 -4.07 20.45
N TYR A 165 12.16 -3.17 21.28
CA TYR A 165 13.42 -2.49 20.98
C TYR A 165 14.61 -3.47 20.95
N ALA A 166 14.63 -4.46 21.86
CA ALA A 166 15.66 -5.51 21.85
C ALA A 166 15.64 -6.32 20.55
N PHE A 167 14.45 -6.72 20.07
CA PHE A 167 14.32 -7.36 18.75
C PHE A 167 14.91 -6.50 17.63
N GLY A 168 14.58 -5.22 17.59
CA GLY A 168 15.13 -4.29 16.60
C GLY A 168 16.66 -4.11 16.73
N PHE A 169 17.20 -4.19 17.94
CA PHE A 169 18.63 -4.10 18.17
C PHE A 169 19.38 -5.37 17.70
N PHE A 170 18.88 -6.56 18.02
CA PHE A 170 19.51 -7.81 17.61
C PHE A 170 19.50 -7.98 16.08
N GLU A 171 18.39 -7.60 15.42
CA GLU A 171 18.30 -7.62 13.97
C GLU A 171 19.36 -6.74 13.28
N ASN A 172 19.77 -5.65 13.91
CA ASN A 172 20.81 -4.75 13.38
C ASN A 172 22.19 -5.39 13.30
N ASN A 173 22.42 -6.44 14.09
CA ASN A 173 23.72 -7.10 14.20
C ASN A 173 23.84 -8.39 13.33
N THR A 174 22.78 -8.76 12.61
CA THR A 174 22.87 -9.89 11.67
C THR A 174 23.52 -9.43 10.38
N GLU A 175 24.71 -9.98 10.08
CA GLU A 175 25.35 -9.77 8.79
C GLU A 175 24.47 -10.35 7.69
N ARG A 176 23.98 -9.48 6.80
CA ARG A 176 23.23 -9.93 5.62
C ARG A 176 24.19 -10.22 4.50
N LYS A 177 23.99 -11.34 3.82
CA LYS A 177 24.61 -11.58 2.52
C LYS A 177 24.08 -10.51 1.56
N THR A 178 24.85 -9.45 1.37
CA THR A 178 24.61 -8.49 0.29
C THR A 178 25.16 -9.10 -0.98
N ASN A 179 24.36 -9.13 -2.01
CA ASN A 179 24.86 -9.33 -3.36
C ASN A 179 25.83 -8.15 -3.63
N ASN A 180 27.07 -8.42 -4.01
CA ASN A 180 28.08 -7.38 -4.23
C ASN A 180 27.81 -6.56 -5.51
N GLU A 181 26.79 -6.93 -6.26
CA GLU A 181 26.40 -6.23 -7.49
C GLU A 181 25.62 -4.93 -7.17
N THR A 182 26.02 -3.85 -7.78
CA THR A 182 25.33 -2.55 -7.69
C THR A 182 24.51 -2.29 -8.94
N LEU A 183 23.23 -1.98 -8.75
CA LEU A 183 22.31 -1.60 -9.82
C LEU A 183 22.06 -0.09 -9.80
N ASN A 184 22.41 0.60 -10.87
CA ASN A 184 22.15 2.03 -11.03
C ASN A 184 20.74 2.20 -11.62
N ILE A 185 19.83 2.74 -10.83
CA ILE A 185 18.41 2.87 -11.20
C ILE A 185 18.06 4.34 -11.42
N LEU A 186 17.40 4.61 -12.53
CA LEU A 186 16.84 5.92 -12.87
C LEU A 186 15.32 5.88 -12.69
N LEU A 187 14.79 6.68 -11.79
CA LEU A 187 13.35 6.81 -11.55
C LEU A 187 12.83 8.07 -12.24
N ILE A 188 11.80 7.94 -13.06
CA ILE A 188 11.19 9.05 -13.79
C ILE A 188 9.87 9.42 -13.14
N GLN A 189 9.77 10.67 -12.67
CA GLN A 189 8.55 11.25 -12.12
C GLN A 189 8.18 12.52 -12.91
N PRO A 190 7.22 12.45 -13.84
CA PRO A 190 6.83 13.60 -14.67
C PRO A 190 5.97 14.62 -13.92
N ASN A 191 5.51 14.29 -12.72
CA ASN A 191 4.60 15.10 -11.90
C ASN A 191 3.26 15.40 -12.60
N LEU A 192 2.77 14.44 -13.36
CA LEU A 192 1.50 14.49 -14.04
C LEU A 192 0.38 14.10 -13.07
N TYR A 193 -0.62 14.96 -12.96
CA TYR A 193 -1.88 14.63 -12.28
C TYR A 193 -2.89 14.29 -13.37
N GLU A 194 -3.33 13.04 -13.39
CA GLU A 194 -4.30 12.58 -14.38
C GLU A 194 -5.64 13.28 -14.20
N SER A 195 -6.18 13.74 -15.31
CA SER A 195 -7.59 14.12 -15.42
C SER A 195 -8.34 12.92 -16.00
N LEU A 196 -9.49 12.57 -15.42
CA LEU A 196 -10.39 11.54 -15.99
C LEU A 196 -10.92 11.93 -17.38
N VAL A 197 -10.73 13.19 -17.80
CA VAL A 197 -11.35 13.77 -18.98
C VAL A 197 -10.40 13.89 -20.16
N GLU A 198 -9.09 14.06 -19.91
CA GLU A 198 -8.11 14.28 -20.99
C GLU A 198 -6.87 13.40 -20.76
N PHE A 199 -6.85 12.24 -21.44
CA PHE A 199 -5.68 11.39 -21.46
C PHE A 199 -5.06 11.42 -22.87
N ASP A 200 -3.95 12.13 -23.03
CA ASP A 200 -3.16 12.16 -24.26
C ASP A 200 -1.92 11.27 -24.13
N VAL A 201 -2.01 10.05 -24.65
CA VAL A 201 -0.93 9.05 -24.62
C VAL A 201 0.35 9.57 -25.25
N LEU A 202 0.24 10.24 -26.41
CA LEU A 202 1.41 10.71 -27.15
C LEU A 202 2.14 11.83 -26.41
N ARG A 203 1.38 12.79 -25.87
CA ARG A 203 1.92 13.86 -25.04
C ARG A 203 2.63 13.30 -23.81
N ASN A 204 2.00 12.34 -23.12
CA ASN A 204 2.61 11.74 -21.94
C ASN A 204 3.90 11.00 -22.31
N LEU A 205 3.88 10.21 -23.39
CA LEU A 205 5.08 9.55 -23.90
C LEU A 205 6.22 10.54 -24.15
N GLU A 206 5.96 11.63 -24.85
CA GLU A 206 6.96 12.67 -25.13
C GLU A 206 7.56 13.26 -23.84
N ILE A 207 6.74 13.47 -22.80
CA ILE A 207 7.23 13.97 -21.51
C ILE A 207 8.16 12.94 -20.85
N TYR A 208 7.75 11.66 -20.81
CA TYR A 208 8.58 10.59 -20.25
C TYR A 208 9.88 10.40 -21.03
N GLU A 209 9.84 10.42 -22.35
CA GLU A 209 11.02 10.33 -23.22
C GLU A 209 11.99 11.49 -22.95
N LYS A 210 11.48 12.72 -22.96
CA LYS A 210 12.28 13.92 -22.70
C LYS A 210 13.00 13.86 -21.36
N LEU A 211 12.26 13.56 -20.27
CA LEU A 211 12.83 13.44 -18.93
C LEU A 211 13.86 12.32 -18.85
N THR A 212 13.61 11.21 -19.53
CA THR A 212 14.56 10.08 -19.58
C THR A 212 15.84 10.47 -20.27
N LEU A 213 15.78 11.11 -21.45
CA LEU A 213 16.95 11.53 -22.22
C LEU A 213 17.77 12.61 -21.48
N GLU A 214 17.10 13.60 -20.88
CA GLU A 214 17.76 14.61 -20.05
C GLU A 214 18.50 14.00 -18.85
N ALA A 215 17.87 13.03 -18.17
CA ALA A 215 18.48 12.36 -17.03
C ALA A 215 19.66 11.46 -17.44
N LEU A 216 19.54 10.73 -18.55
CA LEU A 216 20.63 9.87 -19.08
C LEU A 216 21.85 10.69 -19.52
N THR A 217 21.66 11.90 -20.02
CA THR A 217 22.76 12.81 -20.37
C THR A 217 23.58 13.16 -19.13
N ASN A 218 22.93 13.32 -17.97
CA ASN A 218 23.56 13.67 -16.70
C ASN A 218 24.05 12.45 -15.90
N SER A 219 23.57 11.24 -16.22
CA SER A 219 23.86 9.99 -15.49
C SER A 219 24.11 8.84 -16.47
N PRO A 220 25.30 8.78 -17.10
CA PRO A 220 25.54 7.81 -18.20
C PRO A 220 25.63 6.34 -17.75
N LYS A 221 25.78 6.07 -16.46
CA LYS A 221 25.90 4.70 -15.91
C LYS A 221 24.58 4.20 -15.30
N VAL A 222 23.50 4.22 -16.08
CA VAL A 222 22.21 3.67 -15.67
C VAL A 222 22.07 2.24 -16.21
N ASP A 223 21.63 1.31 -15.36
CA ASP A 223 21.37 -0.10 -15.72
C ASP A 223 19.86 -0.33 -15.95
N LEU A 224 19.03 0.35 -15.18
CA LEU A 224 17.56 0.16 -15.18
C LEU A 224 16.84 1.50 -15.08
N ILE A 225 15.92 1.75 -16.00
CA ILE A 225 15.02 2.90 -15.99
C ILE A 225 13.65 2.44 -15.53
N ILE A 226 12.96 3.18 -14.66
CA ILE A 226 11.63 2.82 -14.18
C ILE A 226 10.65 3.95 -14.41
N TRP A 227 9.69 3.72 -15.27
CA TRP A 227 8.47 4.52 -15.43
C TRP A 227 7.36 3.96 -14.55
N PRO A 228 6.51 4.80 -13.95
CA PRO A 228 5.49 4.37 -13.00
C PRO A 228 4.32 3.61 -13.64
N GLU A 229 3.36 3.16 -12.78
CA GLU A 229 2.08 2.59 -13.19
C GLU A 229 1.31 3.57 -14.06
N GLY A 230 0.72 3.06 -15.15
CA GLY A 230 -0.10 3.85 -16.06
C GLY A 230 0.69 4.91 -16.84
N SER A 231 2.02 4.81 -16.93
CA SER A 231 2.82 5.72 -17.75
C SER A 231 2.39 5.70 -19.21
N LEU A 232 1.99 4.53 -19.71
CA LEU A 232 1.38 4.32 -21.02
C LEU A 232 0.15 3.44 -20.87
N PRO A 233 -1.06 3.96 -20.57
CA PRO A 233 -2.27 3.15 -20.34
C PRO A 233 -2.91 2.66 -21.65
N ILE A 234 -2.13 1.94 -22.42
CA ILE A 234 -2.50 1.33 -23.70
C ILE A 234 -1.96 -0.10 -23.74
N ASP A 235 -2.52 -0.94 -24.61
CA ASP A 235 -1.97 -2.26 -24.87
C ASP A 235 -0.64 -2.15 -25.63
N LEU A 236 0.47 -2.57 -25.02
CA LEU A 236 1.80 -2.58 -25.64
C LEU A 236 2.07 -3.85 -26.45
N ASN A 237 1.32 -4.94 -26.26
CA ASN A 237 1.61 -6.23 -26.90
C ASN A 237 1.61 -6.17 -28.43
N ASN A 238 0.82 -5.26 -29.03
CA ASN A 238 0.65 -5.14 -30.48
C ASN A 238 1.04 -3.75 -30.99
N ARG A 239 2.06 -3.11 -30.39
CA ARG A 239 2.46 -1.73 -30.69
C ARG A 239 3.94 -1.61 -30.99
N ASP A 240 4.40 -2.29 -32.06
CA ASP A 240 5.82 -2.30 -32.46
C ASP A 240 6.42 -0.91 -32.59
N GLY A 241 5.67 0.08 -33.07
CA GLY A 241 6.14 1.46 -33.17
C GLY A 241 6.42 2.09 -31.81
N LEU A 242 5.64 1.77 -30.76
CA LEU A 242 5.90 2.26 -29.40
C LEU A 242 7.04 1.50 -28.74
N LEU A 243 7.12 0.18 -28.91
CA LEU A 243 8.24 -0.61 -28.43
C LEU A 243 9.55 -0.17 -29.06
N SER A 244 9.55 0.17 -30.35
CA SER A 244 10.69 0.75 -31.04
C SER A 244 11.10 2.11 -30.48
N ARG A 245 10.14 2.99 -30.12
CA ARG A 245 10.43 4.26 -29.47
C ARG A 245 11.05 4.07 -28.08
N LEU A 246 10.48 3.15 -27.28
CA LEU A 246 11.03 2.84 -25.93
C LEU A 246 12.43 2.26 -26.04
N SER A 247 12.69 1.35 -26.97
CA SER A 247 14.01 0.76 -27.17
C SER A 247 15.06 1.77 -27.64
N SER A 248 14.65 2.80 -28.38
CA SER A 248 15.57 3.86 -28.82
C SER A 248 16.10 4.76 -27.66
N LEU A 249 15.46 4.70 -26.49
CA LEU A 249 15.90 5.45 -25.29
C LEU A 249 17.06 4.75 -24.55
N ILE A 250 17.30 3.48 -24.81
CA ILE A 250 18.21 2.64 -24.02
C ILE A 250 19.23 1.93 -24.89
N ASN A 251 20.37 1.58 -24.33
CA ASN A 251 21.43 0.81 -24.99
C ASN A 251 21.38 -0.69 -24.59
N GLU A 252 22.30 -1.50 -25.14
CA GLU A 252 22.34 -2.97 -24.93
C GLU A 252 22.38 -3.39 -23.47
N ASP A 253 23.09 -2.64 -22.63
CA ASP A 253 23.28 -2.97 -21.20
C ASP A 253 22.10 -2.51 -20.32
N GLN A 254 21.21 -1.69 -20.88
CA GLN A 254 20.10 -1.08 -20.15
C GLN A 254 18.79 -1.84 -20.36
N LYS A 255 17.90 -1.72 -19.37
CA LYS A 255 16.50 -2.17 -19.45
C LYS A 255 15.58 -1.04 -18.99
N ILE A 256 14.34 -1.05 -19.46
CA ILE A 256 13.31 -0.13 -19.01
C ILE A 256 12.09 -0.89 -18.48
N ILE A 257 11.62 -0.46 -17.32
CA ILE A 257 10.33 -0.88 -16.76
C ILE A 257 9.29 0.17 -17.12
N VAL A 258 8.15 -0.30 -17.62
CA VAL A 258 7.02 0.56 -18.03
C VAL A 258 5.72 -0.02 -17.46
N GLY A 259 4.95 0.80 -16.75
CA GLY A 259 3.59 0.47 -16.35
C GLY A 259 2.61 0.77 -17.48
N SER A 260 1.91 -0.26 -17.96
CA SER A 260 1.01 -0.17 -19.11
C SER A 260 -0.17 -1.12 -18.97
N SER A 261 -1.11 -1.10 -19.93
CA SER A 261 -2.13 -2.14 -20.05
C SER A 261 -1.66 -3.27 -20.97
N ALA A 262 -2.26 -4.44 -20.82
CA ALA A 262 -2.11 -5.57 -21.74
C ALA A 262 -3.47 -6.17 -22.08
N ILE A 263 -3.66 -6.58 -23.33
CA ILE A 263 -4.85 -7.32 -23.74
C ILE A 263 -4.41 -8.70 -24.21
N GLU A 264 -4.87 -9.74 -23.51
CA GLU A 264 -4.64 -11.13 -23.87
C GLU A 264 -5.96 -11.90 -23.75
N GLU A 265 -6.32 -12.67 -24.75
CA GLU A 265 -7.56 -13.48 -24.79
C GLU A 265 -8.83 -12.69 -24.41
N ASN A 266 -8.95 -11.46 -24.88
CA ASN A 266 -10.03 -10.52 -24.56
C ASN A 266 -10.10 -10.10 -23.07
N GLN A 267 -9.03 -10.32 -22.32
CA GLN A 267 -8.88 -9.86 -20.94
C GLN A 267 -7.91 -8.67 -20.89
N LEU A 268 -8.22 -7.69 -20.04
CA LEU A 268 -7.40 -6.50 -19.85
C LEU A 268 -6.63 -6.63 -18.53
N PHE A 269 -5.31 -6.44 -18.56
CA PHE A 269 -4.44 -6.50 -17.41
C PHE A 269 -3.75 -5.16 -17.16
N ASN A 270 -3.57 -4.81 -15.89
CA ASN A 270 -2.66 -3.74 -15.46
C ASN A 270 -1.28 -4.37 -15.28
N ARG A 271 -0.33 -4.04 -16.18
CA ARG A 271 0.92 -4.77 -16.37
C ARG A 271 2.14 -3.89 -16.18
N LEU A 272 3.13 -4.42 -15.49
CA LEU A 272 4.51 -3.96 -15.49
C LEU A 272 5.26 -4.75 -16.56
N TYR A 273 5.86 -4.06 -17.51
CA TYR A 273 6.72 -4.64 -18.56
C TYR A 273 8.19 -4.38 -18.27
N ILE A 274 9.07 -5.33 -18.59
CA ILE A 274 10.51 -5.12 -18.72
C ILE A 274 10.88 -5.25 -20.19
N ILE A 275 11.43 -4.20 -20.78
CA ILE A 275 11.72 -4.09 -22.20
C ILE A 275 13.24 -3.91 -22.39
N ASP A 276 13.81 -4.59 -23.38
CA ASP A 276 15.22 -4.47 -23.76
C ASP A 276 15.45 -3.49 -24.91
N HIS A 277 16.71 -3.27 -25.25
CA HIS A 277 17.15 -2.38 -26.32
C HIS A 277 16.67 -2.78 -27.73
N GLN A 278 16.18 -3.99 -27.91
CA GLN A 278 15.57 -4.46 -29.17
C GLN A 278 14.05 -4.23 -29.20
N GLY A 279 13.47 -3.65 -28.15
CA GLY A 279 12.04 -3.46 -28.01
C GLY A 279 11.29 -4.75 -27.63
N LYS A 280 12.02 -5.79 -27.20
CA LYS A 280 11.42 -7.06 -26.80
C LYS A 280 11.03 -6.99 -25.32
N THR A 281 9.80 -7.42 -25.04
CA THR A 281 9.39 -7.69 -23.65
C THR A 281 10.12 -8.96 -23.17
N ILE A 282 11.04 -8.78 -22.24
CA ILE A 282 11.84 -9.90 -21.68
C ILE A 282 11.19 -10.50 -20.44
N ASP A 283 10.39 -9.71 -19.73
CA ASP A 283 9.64 -10.15 -18.56
C ASP A 283 8.45 -9.21 -18.29
N PHE A 284 7.45 -9.66 -17.52
CA PHE A 284 6.29 -8.84 -17.14
C PHE A 284 5.64 -9.36 -15.85
N TYR A 285 4.82 -8.50 -15.23
CA TYR A 285 3.99 -8.87 -14.08
C TYR A 285 2.62 -8.20 -14.18
N ASP A 286 1.57 -8.98 -13.98
CA ASP A 286 0.17 -8.52 -13.95
C ASP A 286 -0.29 -8.31 -12.52
N LYS A 287 -0.92 -7.17 -12.28
CA LYS A 287 -1.47 -6.79 -10.97
C LYS A 287 -2.47 -7.83 -10.48
N GLN A 288 -2.25 -8.37 -9.29
CA GLN A 288 -3.10 -9.42 -8.71
C GLN A 288 -4.20 -8.86 -7.81
N LYS A 289 -3.91 -7.79 -7.07
CA LYS A 289 -4.87 -7.14 -6.15
C LYS A 289 -5.41 -5.87 -6.79
N LEU A 290 -6.61 -5.97 -7.33
CA LEU A 290 -7.28 -4.87 -8.02
C LEU A 290 -8.07 -3.99 -7.05
N VAL A 291 -8.17 -2.69 -7.37
CA VAL A 291 -8.96 -1.72 -6.61
C VAL A 291 -10.43 -1.89 -6.94
N LEU A 292 -11.22 -2.20 -5.91
CA LEU A 292 -12.67 -2.30 -6.02
C LEU A 292 -13.28 -0.96 -6.47
N PHE A 293 -14.16 -0.99 -7.48
CA PHE A 293 -14.80 0.15 -8.15
C PHE A 293 -13.85 1.09 -8.92
N GLY A 294 -12.54 0.96 -8.78
CA GLY A 294 -11.56 1.70 -9.56
C GLY A 294 -11.08 0.90 -10.78
N GLU A 295 -10.73 -0.36 -10.56
CA GLU A 295 -10.17 -1.24 -11.59
C GLU A 295 -11.12 -2.37 -11.98
N TYR A 296 -12.05 -2.77 -11.13
CA TYR A 296 -13.09 -3.76 -11.44
C TYR A 296 -14.38 -3.51 -10.66
N ILE A 297 -15.51 -3.99 -11.21
CA ILE A 297 -16.83 -3.89 -10.60
C ILE A 297 -17.39 -5.31 -10.38
N PRO A 298 -17.53 -5.77 -9.12
CA PRO A 298 -18.12 -7.08 -8.85
C PRO A 298 -19.64 -7.06 -9.01
N PHE A 299 -20.23 -8.18 -9.43
CA PHE A 299 -21.64 -8.56 -9.38
C PHE A 299 -22.68 -7.64 -10.07
N VAL A 300 -22.50 -6.34 -10.17
CA VAL A 300 -23.46 -5.36 -10.67
C VAL A 300 -23.05 -4.72 -12.01
N LYS A 301 -22.10 -5.35 -12.72
CA LYS A 301 -21.57 -4.85 -13.99
C LYS A 301 -22.66 -4.37 -14.98
N PRO A 302 -23.77 -5.11 -15.22
CA PRO A 302 -24.79 -4.68 -16.20
C PRO A 302 -25.59 -3.45 -15.77
N ILE A 303 -25.70 -3.20 -14.45
CA ILE A 303 -26.49 -2.09 -13.92
C ILE A 303 -25.61 -0.84 -13.79
N VAL A 304 -24.42 -0.99 -13.21
CA VAL A 304 -23.53 0.14 -12.92
C VAL A 304 -22.89 0.71 -14.18
N SER A 305 -22.54 -0.12 -15.17
CA SER A 305 -21.96 0.32 -16.45
C SER A 305 -22.92 1.19 -17.30
N LYS A 306 -24.23 1.11 -17.05
CA LYS A 306 -25.22 2.00 -17.69
C LYS A 306 -25.22 3.42 -17.14
N PHE A 307 -24.81 3.60 -15.89
CA PHE A 307 -24.87 4.88 -15.18
C PHE A 307 -23.51 5.52 -14.93
N LEU A 308 -22.45 4.71 -14.91
CA LEU A 308 -21.11 5.14 -14.57
C LEU A 308 -20.13 4.51 -15.56
N ASN A 309 -19.49 5.35 -16.37
CA ASN A 309 -18.32 4.97 -17.17
C ASN A 309 -17.12 4.85 -16.20
N LEU A 310 -17.22 3.91 -15.25
CA LEU A 310 -16.20 3.66 -14.23
C LEU A 310 -15.13 2.74 -14.82
N GLY A 311 -14.05 3.34 -15.24
CA GLY A 311 -12.74 2.71 -15.46
C GLY A 311 -12.68 1.50 -16.40
N MET A 312 -11.48 1.07 -16.62
CA MET A 312 -11.18 -0.17 -17.35
C MET A 312 -11.49 -1.37 -16.45
N ASN A 313 -12.14 -2.41 -16.99
CA ASN A 313 -12.40 -3.62 -16.21
C ASN A 313 -11.21 -4.56 -16.34
N TYR A 314 -10.23 -4.38 -15.46
CA TYR A 314 -9.05 -5.21 -15.40
C TYR A 314 -9.37 -6.63 -14.89
N THR A 315 -8.58 -7.58 -15.35
CA THR A 315 -8.53 -8.96 -14.87
C THR A 315 -7.35 -9.09 -13.89
N PRO A 316 -7.52 -9.73 -12.72
CA PRO A 316 -6.40 -9.95 -11.82
C PRO A 316 -5.40 -10.94 -12.41
N GLY A 317 -4.11 -10.63 -12.27
CA GLY A 317 -3.03 -11.56 -12.60
C GLY A 317 -3.06 -12.79 -11.70
N THR A 318 -2.59 -13.91 -12.20
CA THR A 318 -2.63 -15.21 -11.48
C THR A 318 -1.25 -15.65 -10.96
N ASN A 319 -0.18 -15.11 -11.52
CA ASN A 319 1.17 -15.60 -11.29
C ASN A 319 1.93 -14.76 -10.26
N GLN A 320 2.24 -15.36 -9.12
CA GLN A 320 3.31 -14.85 -8.26
C GLN A 320 4.63 -15.01 -9.00
N LYS A 321 5.41 -13.93 -9.08
CA LYS A 321 6.59 -13.89 -9.93
C LYS A 321 7.72 -13.11 -9.30
N ILE A 322 8.95 -13.53 -9.57
CA ILE A 322 10.17 -12.77 -9.35
C ILE A 322 10.65 -12.27 -10.70
N LEU A 323 10.82 -10.96 -10.82
CA LEU A 323 11.39 -10.33 -12.01
C LEU A 323 12.90 -10.49 -12.02
N LYS A 324 13.45 -10.81 -13.18
CA LYS A 324 14.89 -10.86 -13.43
C LYS A 324 15.37 -9.52 -14.00
N LEU A 325 16.18 -8.82 -13.23
CA LEU A 325 16.76 -7.53 -13.59
C LEU A 325 18.19 -7.68 -14.14
N PRO A 326 18.79 -6.61 -14.69
CA PRO A 326 20.21 -6.62 -15.03
C PRO A 326 21.10 -7.09 -13.87
N LYS A 327 22.29 -7.59 -14.19
CA LYS A 327 23.29 -8.09 -13.20
C LYS A 327 22.77 -9.19 -12.28
N ASN A 328 21.86 -10.04 -12.79
CA ASN A 328 21.26 -11.17 -12.05
C ASN A 328 20.59 -10.78 -10.72
N ILE A 329 20.09 -9.55 -10.62
CA ILE A 329 19.33 -9.08 -9.47
C ILE A 329 17.88 -9.50 -9.64
N ASN A 330 17.29 -10.01 -8.58
CA ASN A 330 15.91 -10.47 -8.53
C ASN A 330 15.04 -9.46 -7.78
N ALA A 331 13.86 -9.12 -8.32
CA ALA A 331 12.93 -8.22 -7.68
C ALA A 331 11.52 -8.79 -7.52
N VAL A 332 10.91 -8.54 -6.36
CA VAL A 332 9.46 -8.71 -6.17
C VAL A 332 8.76 -7.52 -6.80
N PRO A 333 7.90 -7.72 -7.82
CA PRO A 333 7.06 -6.67 -8.33
C PRO A 333 5.87 -6.39 -7.41
N MET A 334 5.47 -5.13 -7.32
CA MET A 334 4.20 -4.68 -6.76
C MET A 334 3.64 -3.56 -7.63
N ILE A 335 2.35 -3.59 -7.90
CA ILE A 335 1.66 -2.51 -8.59
C ILE A 335 0.69 -1.82 -7.62
N CYS A 336 0.99 -0.56 -7.26
CA CYS A 336 0.12 0.37 -6.55
C CYS A 336 -0.48 -0.22 -5.24
N PHE A 337 -1.78 -0.46 -5.26
CA PHE A 337 -2.61 -0.94 -4.16
C PHE A 337 -2.12 -2.25 -3.50
N GLU A 338 -1.32 -3.05 -4.20
CA GLU A 338 -0.79 -4.31 -3.67
C GLU A 338 0.03 -4.13 -2.40
N SER A 339 0.70 -2.98 -2.24
CA SER A 339 1.54 -2.71 -1.08
C SER A 339 0.79 -2.63 0.25
N ILE A 340 -0.53 -2.50 0.25
CA ILE A 340 -1.32 -2.47 1.49
C ILE A 340 -1.62 -3.85 2.05
N PHE A 341 -1.52 -4.91 1.23
CA PHE A 341 -1.81 -6.29 1.63
C PHE A 341 -0.64 -6.96 2.35
N ASN A 342 -0.93 -8.00 3.11
CA ASN A 342 0.10 -8.85 3.71
C ASN A 342 0.93 -9.52 2.61
N TYR A 343 2.24 -9.67 2.82
CA TYR A 343 3.15 -10.21 1.81
C TYR A 343 2.76 -11.61 1.33
N LYS A 344 2.28 -12.49 2.23
CA LYS A 344 1.83 -13.85 1.87
C LYS A 344 0.66 -13.85 0.89
N SER A 345 -0.12 -12.76 0.89
CA SER A 345 -1.21 -12.57 -0.07
C SER A 345 -0.73 -12.05 -1.43
N ILE A 346 0.52 -11.55 -1.51
CA ILE A 346 1.08 -10.93 -2.71
C ILE A 346 2.07 -11.89 -3.38
N ASN A 347 3.08 -12.35 -2.65
CA ASN A 347 4.13 -13.19 -3.22
C ASN A 347 4.84 -14.02 -2.14
N THR A 348 4.80 -15.35 -2.27
CA THR A 348 5.48 -16.29 -1.37
C THR A 348 6.97 -16.43 -1.68
N GLU A 349 7.40 -16.02 -2.89
CA GLU A 349 8.80 -16.13 -3.37
C GLU A 349 9.69 -14.95 -2.92
N VAL A 350 9.19 -14.08 -2.07
CA VAL A 350 9.90 -12.89 -1.57
C VAL A 350 11.30 -13.19 -1.03
N CYS A 351 11.49 -14.36 -0.40
CA CYS A 351 12.80 -14.74 0.14
C CYS A 351 13.89 -14.87 -0.96
N ASN A 352 13.50 -15.17 -2.20
CA ASN A 352 14.39 -15.34 -3.34
C ASN A 352 14.73 -14.01 -4.06
N ALA A 353 14.19 -12.90 -3.62
CA ALA A 353 14.44 -11.58 -4.21
C ALA A 353 15.51 -10.80 -3.45
N ASP A 354 16.15 -9.87 -4.16
CA ASP A 354 17.13 -8.94 -3.62
C ASP A 354 16.48 -7.61 -3.23
N MET A 355 15.41 -7.21 -3.92
CA MET A 355 14.68 -5.96 -3.71
C MET A 355 13.19 -6.08 -4.04
N VAL A 356 12.46 -5.03 -3.72
CA VAL A 356 11.07 -4.80 -4.15
C VAL A 356 11.05 -3.67 -5.15
N ILE A 357 10.37 -3.85 -6.28
CA ILE A 357 10.04 -2.79 -7.22
C ILE A 357 8.54 -2.54 -7.16
N GLN A 358 8.18 -1.32 -6.78
CA GLN A 358 6.79 -0.86 -6.81
C GLN A 358 6.62 0.24 -7.85
N ILE A 359 5.78 0.00 -8.84
CA ILE A 359 5.22 1.07 -9.67
C ILE A 359 3.84 1.42 -9.15
N SER A 360 3.52 2.71 -9.08
CA SER A 360 2.24 3.15 -8.52
C SER A 360 1.74 4.40 -9.22
N ASN A 361 0.43 4.58 -9.27
CA ASN A 361 -0.18 5.81 -9.72
C ASN A 361 -0.89 6.53 -8.55
N ASP A 362 -0.13 7.37 -7.85
CA ASP A 362 -0.65 8.15 -6.72
C ASP A 362 -1.37 9.43 -7.15
N SER A 363 -1.44 9.74 -8.45
CA SER A 363 -2.17 10.92 -8.95
C SER A 363 -3.64 10.91 -8.53
N TRP A 364 -4.23 9.70 -8.40
CA TRP A 364 -5.58 9.48 -7.91
C TRP A 364 -5.82 9.95 -6.47
N PHE A 365 -4.76 10.00 -5.64
CA PHE A 365 -4.90 10.34 -4.21
C PHE A 365 -4.82 11.84 -3.94
N GLY A 366 -4.57 12.64 -4.98
CA GLY A 366 -4.38 14.08 -4.86
C GLY A 366 -3.12 14.45 -4.06
N LYS A 367 -3.10 15.69 -3.54
CA LYS A 367 -1.92 16.25 -2.84
C LYS A 367 -2.01 16.17 -1.31
N TRP A 368 -3.05 15.53 -0.77
CA TRP A 368 -3.27 15.46 0.68
C TRP A 368 -2.45 14.33 1.31
N TYR A 369 -2.96 13.74 2.38
CA TYR A 369 -2.27 12.69 3.12
C TYR A 369 -2.38 11.28 2.48
N GLY A 370 -3.18 11.10 1.42
CA GLY A 370 -3.30 9.84 0.70
C GLY A 370 -1.95 9.25 0.23
N PRO A 371 -1.12 10.00 -0.53
CA PRO A 371 0.21 9.54 -0.95
C PRO A 371 1.13 9.20 0.23
N HIS A 372 1.05 9.97 1.33
CA HIS A 372 1.83 9.69 2.55
C HIS A 372 1.40 8.40 3.25
N GLN A 373 0.09 8.14 3.32
CA GLN A 373 -0.43 6.88 3.86
C GLN A 373 -0.02 5.70 2.98
N HIS A 374 -0.06 5.86 1.66
CA HIS A 374 0.34 4.83 0.71
C HIS A 374 1.84 4.52 0.82
N LEU A 375 2.70 5.55 0.85
CA LEU A 375 4.13 5.37 1.10
C LEU A 375 4.39 4.65 2.43
N ALA A 376 3.68 5.02 3.50
CA ALA A 376 3.85 4.38 4.79
C ALA A 376 3.49 2.87 4.74
N ASN A 377 2.45 2.47 4.01
CA ASN A 377 2.13 1.06 3.77
C ASN A 377 3.24 0.35 2.96
N SER A 378 3.74 1.00 1.91
CA SER A 378 4.85 0.46 1.09
C SER A 378 6.13 0.27 1.91
N LEU A 379 6.43 1.22 2.80
CA LEU A 379 7.56 1.15 3.72
C LEU A 379 7.44 -0.05 4.67
N LEU A 380 6.24 -0.36 5.18
CA LEU A 380 6.03 -1.57 5.99
C LEU A 380 6.41 -2.84 5.21
N ARG A 381 6.17 -2.90 3.89
CA ARG A 381 6.57 -4.05 3.04
C ARG A 381 8.09 -4.19 2.95
N SER A 382 8.81 -3.07 2.74
CA SER A 382 10.27 -3.09 2.73
C SER A 382 10.84 -3.74 3.99
N VAL A 383 10.35 -3.35 5.15
CA VAL A 383 10.82 -3.88 6.44
C VAL A 383 10.37 -5.32 6.66
N GLU A 384 9.11 -5.65 6.37
CA GLU A 384 8.57 -7.00 6.56
C GLU A 384 9.28 -8.02 5.68
N PHE A 385 9.62 -7.62 4.44
CA PHE A 385 10.39 -8.46 3.50
C PHE A 385 11.89 -8.44 3.79
N GLN A 386 12.36 -7.47 4.57
CA GLN A 386 13.78 -7.21 4.77
C GLN A 386 14.51 -6.92 3.45
N LYS A 387 13.87 -6.22 2.54
CA LYS A 387 14.40 -5.88 1.22
C LYS A 387 14.30 -4.37 0.97
N PRO A 388 15.26 -3.75 0.27
CA PRO A 388 15.10 -2.37 -0.16
C PRO A 388 13.90 -2.27 -1.10
N LEU A 389 13.19 -1.14 -1.04
CA LEU A 389 12.07 -0.81 -1.88
C LEU A 389 12.43 0.34 -2.83
N ILE A 390 12.23 0.10 -4.11
CA ILE A 390 12.31 1.10 -5.16
C ILE A 390 10.89 1.40 -5.62
N ARG A 391 10.42 2.62 -5.35
CA ARG A 391 9.05 3.04 -5.62
C ARG A 391 9.03 4.18 -6.62
N SER A 392 8.33 3.99 -7.75
CA SER A 392 8.14 4.98 -8.83
C SER A 392 6.69 5.39 -8.93
N THR A 393 6.42 6.71 -9.01
CA THR A 393 5.06 7.28 -9.13
C THR A 393 5.06 8.42 -10.17
N PRO A 394 3.95 8.64 -10.93
CA PRO A 394 3.88 9.76 -11.88
C PRO A 394 3.73 11.11 -11.16
N SER A 395 3.15 11.09 -9.99
CA SER A 395 3.04 12.18 -9.03
C SER A 395 2.88 11.58 -7.64
N GLY A 396 2.99 12.37 -6.59
CA GLY A 396 3.03 11.85 -5.22
C GLY A 396 4.46 11.67 -4.74
N ILE A 397 4.83 10.50 -4.19
CA ILE A 397 6.13 10.32 -3.55
C ILE A 397 6.86 9.13 -4.16
N THR A 398 7.75 9.40 -5.11
CA THR A 398 8.76 8.46 -5.58
C THR A 398 9.86 8.35 -4.52
N SER A 399 10.30 7.14 -4.21
CA SER A 399 11.21 6.95 -3.09
C SER A 399 12.07 5.69 -3.22
N VAL A 400 13.25 5.77 -2.62
CA VAL A 400 14.13 4.63 -2.32
C VAL A 400 14.14 4.45 -0.81
N VAL A 401 13.77 3.25 -0.35
CA VAL A 401 13.69 2.89 1.06
C VAL A 401 14.61 1.70 1.30
N ASP A 402 15.43 1.75 2.34
CA ASP A 402 16.24 0.59 2.70
C ASP A 402 15.42 -0.50 3.40
N TYR A 403 16.05 -1.65 3.60
CA TYR A 403 15.42 -2.81 4.25
C TYR A 403 14.97 -2.55 5.70
N SER A 404 15.45 -1.49 6.34
CA SER A 404 15.05 -1.10 7.72
C SER A 404 13.87 -0.15 7.76
N GLY A 405 13.38 0.29 6.59
CA GLY A 405 12.34 1.30 6.47
C GLY A 405 12.84 2.74 6.50
N LYS A 406 14.16 2.96 6.42
CA LYS A 406 14.72 4.30 6.30
C LYS A 406 14.58 4.78 4.86
N ILE A 407 13.97 5.92 4.67
CA ILE A 407 13.92 6.59 3.38
C ILE A 407 15.31 7.14 3.06
N ILE A 408 15.90 6.67 1.96
CA ILE A 408 17.22 7.08 1.49
C ILE A 408 17.10 8.30 0.58
N GLN A 409 16.09 8.28 -0.31
CA GLN A 409 15.86 9.35 -1.27
C GLN A 409 14.37 9.47 -1.59
N THR A 410 13.91 10.69 -1.87
CA THR A 410 12.56 11.00 -2.37
C THR A 410 12.64 12.03 -3.47
N ILE A 411 11.65 11.98 -4.37
CA ILE A 411 11.34 12.99 -5.37
C ILE A 411 9.97 13.56 -5.03
#